data_2a390f5154a7f1063df2f75a4d924a8c
#
_entry.id   2a390f5154a7f1063df2f75a4d924a8c
#
_cell.length_a   1.000
_cell.length_b   1.000
_cell.length_c   1.000
_cell.angle_alpha   90.00
_cell.angle_beta   90.00
_cell.angle_gamma   90.00
#
_symmetry.space_group_name_H-M   'P 1'
#
loop_
_entity.id
_entity.type
_entity.pdbx_description
1 polymer ?
#
loop_
_entity_poly.entity_id
_entity_poly.type
_entity_poly.pdbx_seq_one_letter_code
_entity_poly.pdbx_strand_id
1 'polypeptide(L)'
;MRQYLIDEISFLERDNIDSYLKRTLKPGPIEGVFWLPVPPDLLGPEQLGHEKCSPFYFSVVLEEKTLRFEFLVRSADNMHCTCIAWATEAQRSFILDFADRLLQEEMVRA
;
A
#
# COMPACT_ATOMS: atom_id res chain seq x y z
N MET A 1 9.66 -12.05 1.81
CA MET A 1 8.45 -11.22 1.82
C MET A 1 8.17 -10.69 0.43
N ARG A 2 6.92 -10.74 0.00
CA ARG A 2 6.53 -10.23 -1.33
C ARG A 2 6.21 -8.76 -1.22
N GLN A 3 6.99 -7.95 -1.90
CA GLN A 3 6.84 -6.50 -1.82
C GLN A 3 7.42 -5.83 -3.05
N TYR A 4 6.99 -4.59 -3.30
CA TYR A 4 7.61 -3.70 -4.26
C TYR A 4 8.40 -2.66 -3.48
N LEU A 5 9.72 -2.61 -3.72
CA LEU A 5 10.63 -1.75 -2.99
C LEU A 5 11.22 -0.68 -3.90
N ILE A 6 11.10 0.57 -3.50
CA ILE A 6 11.79 1.70 -4.12
C ILE A 6 12.85 2.14 -3.13
N ASP A 7 14.12 2.09 -3.52
CA ASP A 7 15.23 2.44 -2.64
C ASP A 7 16.01 3.65 -3.15
N GLU A 8 17.05 4.02 -2.42
CA GLU A 8 17.91 5.16 -2.77
C GLU A 8 17.13 6.48 -2.89
N ILE A 9 16.09 6.64 -2.09
CA ILE A 9 15.30 7.87 -2.06
C ILE A 9 16.10 8.94 -1.34
N SER A 10 16.20 10.14 -1.94
CA SER A 10 16.86 11.27 -1.30
C SER A 10 15.98 11.83 -0.19
N PHE A 11 16.60 12.65 0.68
CA PHE A 11 15.87 13.29 1.78
C PHE A 11 14.71 14.14 1.27
N LEU A 12 14.94 14.93 0.22
CA LEU A 12 13.90 15.78 -0.35
C LEU A 12 12.78 14.95 -0.99
N GLU A 13 13.15 13.90 -1.72
CA GLU A 13 12.17 12.99 -2.30
C GLU A 13 11.31 12.32 -1.23
N ARG A 14 11.93 11.93 -0.12
CA ARG A 14 11.22 11.35 1.01
C ARG A 14 10.17 12.31 1.57
N ASP A 15 10.51 13.57 1.74
CA ASP A 15 9.56 14.57 2.24
C ASP A 15 8.40 14.77 1.28
N ASN A 16 8.68 14.79 -0.02
CA ASN A 16 7.64 14.90 -1.04
C ASN A 16 6.72 13.69 -1.03
N ILE A 17 7.29 12.50 -0.91
CA ILE A 17 6.51 11.25 -0.83
C ILE A 17 5.64 11.25 0.43
N ASP A 18 6.21 11.64 1.57
CA ASP A 18 5.47 11.70 2.83
C ASP A 18 4.24 12.61 2.70
N SER A 19 4.42 13.79 2.10
CA SER A 19 3.31 14.71 1.86
C SER A 19 2.25 14.11 0.95
N TYR A 20 2.67 13.43 -0.11
CA TYR A 20 1.74 12.78 -1.04
C TYR A 20 0.92 11.70 -0.34
N LEU A 21 1.58 10.85 0.44
CA LEU A 21 0.91 9.76 1.15
C LEU A 21 -0.07 10.31 2.19
N LYS A 22 0.30 11.37 2.90
CA LYS A 22 -0.59 11.99 3.89
C LYS A 22 -1.84 12.60 3.26
N ARG A 23 -1.73 13.07 2.00
CA ARG A 23 -2.88 13.64 1.28
C ARG A 23 -3.79 12.58 0.66
N THR A 24 -3.25 11.42 0.31
CA THR A 24 -3.96 10.43 -0.50
C THR A 24 -4.35 9.18 0.25
N LEU A 25 -3.67 8.84 1.33
CA LEU A 25 -3.90 7.60 2.07
C LEU A 25 -4.25 7.88 3.52
N LYS A 26 -4.78 6.85 4.18
CA LYS A 26 -5.00 6.90 5.62
C LYS A 26 -3.70 6.57 6.35
N PRO A 27 -3.37 7.29 7.44
CA PRO A 27 -2.24 6.90 8.27
C PRO A 27 -2.52 5.56 8.95
N GLY A 28 -1.49 4.73 9.03
CA GLY A 28 -1.56 3.51 9.80
C GLY A 28 -1.33 3.77 11.29
N PRO A 29 -1.27 2.71 12.10
CA PRO A 29 -1.09 2.85 13.55
C PRO A 29 0.31 3.33 13.97
N ILE A 30 1.27 3.26 13.07
CA ILE A 30 2.67 3.63 13.33
C ILE A 30 3.07 4.70 12.32
N GLU A 31 3.86 5.69 12.77
CA GLU A 31 4.35 6.73 11.87
C GLU A 31 5.17 6.11 10.73
N GLY A 32 4.96 6.60 9.51
CA GLY A 32 5.62 6.08 8.32
C GLY A 32 4.88 4.91 7.68
N VAL A 33 3.81 4.43 8.30
CA VAL A 33 2.98 3.36 7.75
C VAL A 33 1.66 3.97 7.28
N PHE A 34 1.28 3.65 6.05
CA PHE A 34 0.03 4.14 5.44
C PHE A 34 -0.75 2.97 4.89
N TRP A 35 -2.07 3.14 4.80
CA TRP A 35 -2.98 2.12 4.31
C TRP A 35 -3.53 2.53 2.95
N LEU A 36 -3.17 1.76 1.93
CA LEU A 36 -3.71 1.90 0.57
C LEU A 36 -4.96 1.03 0.48
N PRO A 37 -6.17 1.64 0.42
CA PRO A 37 -7.40 0.83 0.38
C PRO A 37 -7.48 -0.02 -0.87
N VAL A 38 -7.99 -1.24 -0.71
CA VAL A 38 -8.30 -2.12 -1.85
C VAL A 38 -9.64 -1.68 -2.42
N PRO A 39 -9.72 -1.31 -3.71
CA PRO A 39 -11.01 -0.97 -4.31
C PRO A 39 -11.97 -2.16 -4.27
N PRO A 40 -13.27 -1.92 -4.04
CA PRO A 40 -14.25 -3.01 -3.95
C PRO A 40 -14.30 -3.91 -5.17
N ASP A 41 -14.05 -3.38 -6.35
CA ASP A 41 -14.06 -4.15 -7.60
C ASP A 41 -12.77 -4.97 -7.80
N LEU A 42 -11.78 -4.79 -6.93
CA LEU A 42 -10.52 -5.56 -7.00
C LEU A 42 -10.38 -6.57 -5.88
N LEU A 43 -11.42 -6.82 -5.08
CA LEU A 43 -11.36 -7.83 -4.04
C LEU A 43 -11.11 -9.20 -4.69
N GLY A 44 -10.14 -9.93 -4.13
CA GLY A 44 -9.83 -11.26 -4.62
C GLY A 44 -10.78 -12.31 -4.04
N PRO A 45 -10.70 -13.55 -4.51
CA PRO A 45 -11.60 -14.61 -4.02
C PRO A 45 -11.53 -14.82 -2.53
N GLU A 46 -10.38 -14.58 -1.90
CA GLU A 46 -10.22 -14.74 -0.45
C GLU A 46 -10.95 -13.68 0.35
N GLN A 47 -11.22 -12.50 -0.22
CA GLN A 47 -11.94 -11.42 0.46
C GLN A 47 -13.44 -11.44 0.22
N LEU A 48 -13.88 -12.05 -0.88
CA LEU A 48 -15.31 -12.11 -1.19
C LEU A 48 -16.03 -12.93 -0.13
N GLY A 49 -17.15 -12.40 0.36
CA GLY A 49 -17.88 -13.02 1.45
C GLY A 49 -17.38 -12.69 2.85
N HIS A 50 -16.33 -11.86 2.95
CA HIS A 50 -15.74 -11.44 4.23
C HIS A 50 -16.02 -9.97 4.52
N GLU A 51 -17.23 -9.49 4.28
CA GLU A 51 -17.59 -8.08 4.47
C GLU A 51 -17.33 -7.61 5.89
N LYS A 52 -17.43 -8.49 6.87
CA LYS A 52 -17.17 -8.16 8.28
C LYS A 52 -15.70 -7.88 8.56
N CYS A 53 -14.81 -8.30 7.66
CA CYS A 53 -13.38 -8.06 7.79
C CYS A 53 -12.93 -6.77 7.10
N SER A 54 -13.83 -6.12 6.36
CA SER A 54 -13.52 -4.85 5.70
C SER A 54 -13.30 -3.73 6.72
N PRO A 55 -12.61 -2.66 6.37
CA PRO A 55 -11.96 -2.43 5.08
C PRO A 55 -10.69 -3.24 4.89
N PHE A 56 -10.39 -3.54 3.63
CA PHE A 56 -9.15 -4.21 3.25
C PHE A 56 -8.15 -3.19 2.74
N TYR A 57 -6.87 -3.43 2.97
CA TYR A 57 -5.82 -2.49 2.60
C TYR A 57 -4.51 -3.20 2.30
N PHE A 58 -3.64 -2.48 1.58
CA PHE A 58 -2.24 -2.84 1.44
C PHE A 58 -1.40 -1.92 2.31
N SER A 59 -0.39 -2.45 2.95
CA SER A 59 0.51 -1.67 3.78
C SER A 59 1.56 -0.96 2.93
N VAL A 60 1.74 0.34 3.15
CA VAL A 60 2.75 1.17 2.49
C VAL A 60 3.64 1.73 3.59
N VAL A 61 4.94 1.45 3.50
CA VAL A 61 5.89 1.83 4.56
C VAL A 61 6.95 2.76 3.97
N LEU A 62 7.02 3.96 4.51
CA LEU A 62 8.04 4.95 4.15
C LEU A 62 9.09 4.99 5.25
N GLU A 63 10.31 4.62 4.91
CA GLU A 63 11.46 4.68 5.79
C GLU A 63 12.40 5.78 5.35
N GLU A 64 13.57 5.87 5.94
CA GLU A 64 14.48 7.00 5.69
C GLU A 64 14.88 7.11 4.22
N LYS A 65 15.17 5.99 3.57
CA LYS A 65 15.64 5.95 2.18
C LYS A 65 14.87 5.02 1.29
N THR A 66 13.77 4.45 1.79
CA THR A 66 13.01 3.45 1.05
C THR A 66 11.52 3.69 1.16
N LEU A 67 10.80 3.27 0.12
CA LEU A 67 9.33 3.20 0.09
C LEU A 67 8.96 1.76 -0.30
N ARG A 68 8.16 1.12 0.52
CA ARG A 68 7.84 -0.29 0.37
C ARG A 68 6.33 -0.49 0.29
N PHE A 69 5.87 -1.22 -0.72
CA PHE A 69 4.48 -1.62 -0.89
C PHE A 69 4.40 -3.13 -0.67
N GLU A 70 3.66 -3.56 0.32
CA GLU A 70 3.51 -4.98 0.61
C GLU A 70 2.45 -5.60 -0.32
N PHE A 71 2.75 -6.76 -0.90
CA PHE A 71 1.81 -7.49 -1.77
C PHE A 71 0.96 -8.45 -0.96
N LEU A 72 0.36 -7.96 0.10
CA LEU A 72 -0.51 -8.73 0.98
C LEU A 72 -1.75 -7.92 1.29
N VAL A 73 -2.93 -8.50 1.04
CA VAL A 73 -4.19 -7.87 1.44
C VAL A 73 -4.39 -8.12 2.94
N ARG A 74 -4.58 -7.06 3.69
CA ARG A 74 -4.82 -7.12 5.13
C ARG A 74 -6.21 -6.61 5.46
N SER A 75 -6.75 -7.07 6.58
CA SER A 75 -8.02 -6.62 7.13
C SER A 75 -7.75 -5.63 8.26
N ALA A 76 -8.43 -4.50 8.26
CA ALA A 76 -8.35 -3.55 9.38
C ALA A 76 -9.09 -4.05 10.62
N ASP A 77 -10.01 -4.98 10.46
CA ASP A 77 -10.87 -5.47 11.53
C ASP A 77 -10.41 -6.80 12.14
N ASN A 78 -9.82 -7.67 11.33
CA ASN A 78 -9.44 -9.02 11.79
C ASN A 78 -8.07 -9.43 11.26
N MET A 79 -7.06 -9.42 12.12
CA MET A 79 -5.68 -9.70 11.77
C MET A 79 -5.39 -11.18 11.49
N HIS A 80 -6.33 -12.06 11.79
CA HIS A 80 -6.11 -13.51 11.68
C HIS A 80 -7.08 -14.20 10.74
N CYS A 81 -7.83 -13.44 9.97
CA CYS A 81 -8.80 -14.01 9.04
C CYS A 81 -8.11 -14.63 7.82
N THR A 82 -8.72 -15.70 7.29
CA THR A 82 -8.23 -16.32 6.04
C THR A 82 -8.39 -15.43 4.82
N CYS A 83 -9.11 -14.31 4.94
CA CYS A 83 -9.21 -13.32 3.87
C CYS A 83 -7.89 -12.56 3.66
N ILE A 84 -6.97 -12.63 4.60
CA ILE A 84 -5.62 -12.06 4.45
C ILE A 84 -4.84 -13.00 3.54
N ALA A 85 -4.49 -12.52 2.37
CA ALA A 85 -3.87 -13.35 1.33
C ALA A 85 -2.95 -12.51 0.46
N TRP A 86 -2.00 -13.16 -0.19
CA TRP A 86 -1.12 -12.49 -1.14
C TRP A 86 -1.93 -11.86 -2.26
N ALA A 87 -1.47 -10.69 -2.71
CA ALA A 87 -2.15 -9.94 -3.75
C ALA A 87 -2.27 -10.75 -5.04
N THR A 88 -3.44 -10.66 -5.66
CA THR A 88 -3.66 -11.21 -7.00
C THR A 88 -2.88 -10.39 -8.03
N GLU A 89 -2.82 -10.88 -9.26
CA GLU A 89 -2.18 -10.13 -10.35
C GLU A 89 -2.83 -8.75 -10.55
N ALA A 90 -4.16 -8.70 -10.54
CA ALA A 90 -4.88 -7.43 -10.69
C ALA A 90 -4.59 -6.48 -9.52
N GLN A 91 -4.52 -7.01 -8.31
CA GLN A 91 -4.20 -6.21 -7.13
C GLN A 91 -2.77 -5.70 -7.18
N ARG A 92 -1.82 -6.52 -7.62
CA ARG A 92 -0.43 -6.07 -7.80
C ARG A 92 -0.33 -4.95 -8.84
N SER A 93 -1.06 -5.09 -9.95
CA SER A 93 -1.09 -4.04 -10.98
C SER A 93 -1.62 -2.72 -10.42
N PHE A 94 -2.66 -2.80 -9.59
CA PHE A 94 -3.20 -1.62 -8.92
C PHE A 94 -2.15 -0.93 -8.04
N ILE A 95 -1.40 -1.71 -7.26
CA ILE A 95 -0.34 -1.19 -6.40
C ILE A 95 0.76 -0.52 -7.24
N LEU A 96 1.19 -1.19 -8.31
CA LEU A 96 2.25 -0.67 -9.18
C LEU A 96 1.79 0.61 -9.89
N ASP A 97 0.55 0.68 -10.33
CA ASP A 97 -0.01 1.88 -10.95
C ASP A 97 -0.03 3.05 -9.96
N PHE A 98 -0.41 2.78 -8.72
CA PHE A 98 -0.36 3.79 -7.67
C PHE A 98 1.07 4.29 -7.44
N ALA A 99 2.02 3.36 -7.35
CA ALA A 99 3.42 3.70 -7.14
C ALA A 99 3.96 4.53 -8.30
N ASP A 100 3.66 4.15 -9.53
CA ASP A 100 4.10 4.87 -10.73
C ASP A 100 3.54 6.28 -10.75
N ARG A 101 2.26 6.44 -10.40
CA ARG A 101 1.63 7.75 -10.36
C ARG A 101 2.28 8.65 -9.30
N LEU A 102 2.57 8.09 -8.12
CA LEU A 102 3.26 8.82 -7.06
C LEU A 102 4.62 9.30 -7.54
N LEU A 103 5.41 8.41 -8.16
CA LEU A 103 6.74 8.76 -8.65
C LEU A 103 6.68 9.86 -9.70
N GLN A 104 5.70 9.81 -10.61
CA GLN A 104 5.53 10.82 -11.63
C GLN A 104 5.10 12.17 -11.05
N GLU A 105 4.12 12.16 -10.16
CA GLU A 105 3.60 13.40 -9.58
C GLU A 105 4.61 14.10 -8.69
N GLU A 106 5.42 13.36 -7.96
CA GLU A 106 6.43 13.92 -7.08
C GLU A 106 7.82 13.98 -7.73
N MET A 107 7.92 13.64 -9.00
CA MET A 107 9.15 13.71 -9.79
C MET A 107 10.31 12.98 -9.13
N VAL A 108 10.04 11.82 -8.56
CA VAL A 108 11.05 10.98 -7.90
C VAL A 108 11.78 10.15 -8.96
N ARG A 109 13.11 10.08 -8.82
CA ARG A 109 13.96 9.37 -9.78
C ARG A 109 14.54 8.07 -9.22
N ALA A 110 13.97 7.59 -8.16
CA ALA A 110 14.47 6.36 -7.53
C ALA A 110 14.24 5.11 -8.39
#